data_0416c0af36a01f8da4f39ec6060521e2
#
_entry.id   0416c0af36a01f8da4f39ec6060521e2
#
_cell.length_a   1.000
_cell.length_b   1.000
_cell.length_c   1.000
_cell.angle_alpha   90.00
_cell.angle_beta   90.00
_cell.angle_gamma   90.00
#
_symmetry.space_group_name_H-M   'P 1'
#
loop_
_entity.id
_entity.type
_entity.pdbx_description
1 polymer ?
#
loop_
_entity_poly.entity_id
_entity_poly.type
_entity_poly.pdbx_seq_one_letter_code
_entity_poly.pdbx_strand_id
1 'polypeptide(L)'
;MKTVVVYKSISGFTKKYAEWIAQELRADLLRLEKIDISILLKYDIIIYGGSLHAVGISGVNIMKNNLNKLKDKNIIIFTIGASPSKESTISEVRDSNFSVEEQKQIQFYYFRGGFDFNKLNFTNKILMTLMKWKIKLKRHKTPDEKGMCSYLFK
;
A
#
# COMPACT_ATOMS: atom_id res chain seq x y z
N MET A 1 16.94 -2.96 -2.10
CA MET A 1 15.77 -2.48 -2.88
C MET A 1 15.35 -1.13 -2.36
N LYS A 2 15.26 -0.17 -3.25
CA LYS A 2 14.90 1.20 -2.90
C LYS A 2 13.37 1.35 -2.86
N THR A 3 12.84 1.80 -1.73
CA THR A 3 11.39 1.91 -1.48
C THR A 3 10.97 3.34 -1.28
N VAL A 4 9.83 3.71 -1.84
CA VAL A 4 9.18 4.99 -1.60
C VAL A 4 7.73 4.80 -1.17
N VAL A 5 7.29 5.62 -0.22
CA VAL A 5 5.88 5.77 0.15
C VAL A 5 5.41 7.14 -0.33
N VAL A 6 4.41 7.12 -1.19
CA VAL A 6 3.76 8.32 -1.73
C VAL A 6 2.37 8.41 -1.17
N TYR A 7 1.94 9.59 -0.76
CA TYR A 7 0.59 9.73 -0.21
C TYR A 7 -0.13 11.01 -0.63
N LYS A 8 -1.45 10.92 -0.68
CA LYS A 8 -2.38 12.04 -0.71
C LYS A 8 -3.40 11.88 0.41
N SER A 9 -3.37 12.78 1.38
CA SER A 9 -4.20 12.73 2.58
C SER A 9 -5.12 13.94 2.67
N ILE A 10 -6.41 13.69 2.94
CA ILE A 10 -7.42 14.74 3.16
C ILE A 10 -7.63 14.96 4.67
N SER A 11 -7.89 13.88 5.42
CA SER A 11 -8.22 13.92 6.85
C SER A 11 -7.02 13.72 7.79
N GLY A 12 -5.85 13.45 7.24
CA GLY A 12 -4.63 13.16 8.02
C GLY A 12 -4.40 11.68 8.34
N PHE A 13 -5.40 10.81 8.23
CA PHE A 13 -5.22 9.38 8.50
C PHE A 13 -4.27 8.71 7.51
N THR A 14 -4.45 8.96 6.22
CA THR A 14 -3.57 8.40 5.18
C THR A 14 -2.11 8.85 5.39
N LYS A 15 -1.90 10.10 5.77
CA LYS A 15 -0.57 10.62 6.12
C LYS A 15 0.06 9.83 7.26
N LYS A 16 -0.66 9.60 8.35
CA LYS A 16 -0.15 8.83 9.50
C LYS A 16 0.23 7.42 9.13
N TYR A 17 -0.60 6.73 8.35
CA TYR A 17 -0.28 5.40 7.85
C TYR A 17 0.96 5.41 6.94
N ALA A 18 1.06 6.39 6.05
CA ALA A 18 2.21 6.54 5.18
C ALA A 18 3.50 6.78 5.96
N GLU A 19 3.46 7.62 6.99
CA GLU A 19 4.58 7.88 7.90
C GLU A 19 5.05 6.61 8.62
N TRP A 20 4.12 5.81 9.14
CA TRP A 20 4.45 4.54 9.80
C TRP A 20 5.05 3.51 8.84
N ILE A 21 4.44 3.35 7.68
CA ILE A 21 4.93 2.44 6.65
C ILE A 21 6.34 2.84 6.23
N ALA A 22 6.57 4.13 5.99
CA ALA A 22 7.88 4.64 5.61
C ALA A 22 8.92 4.42 6.71
N GLN A 23 8.57 4.66 7.96
CA GLN A 23 9.44 4.43 9.09
C GLN A 23 9.83 2.96 9.24
N GLU A 24 8.85 2.05 9.21
CA GLU A 24 9.08 0.60 9.35
C GLU A 24 9.92 0.02 8.21
N LEU A 25 9.71 0.49 7.00
CA LEU A 25 10.44 0.03 5.83
C LEU A 25 11.73 0.80 5.56
N ARG A 26 12.03 1.84 6.35
CA ARG A 26 13.12 2.80 6.08
C ARG A 26 13.05 3.32 4.64
N ALA A 27 11.84 3.68 4.23
CA ALA A 27 11.52 4.14 2.89
C ALA A 27 11.48 5.67 2.82
N ASP A 28 11.72 6.21 1.64
CA ASP A 28 11.49 7.62 1.38
C ASP A 28 9.98 7.93 1.47
N LEU A 29 9.62 9.08 2.03
CA LEU A 29 8.23 9.52 2.18
C LEU A 29 8.00 10.81 1.38
N LEU A 30 7.07 10.76 0.44
CA LEU A 30 6.79 11.87 -0.46
C LEU A 30 5.29 12.17 -0.53
N ARG A 31 4.96 13.46 -0.60
CA ARG A 31 3.59 13.90 -0.89
C ARG A 31 3.36 13.89 -2.40
N LEU A 32 2.15 13.50 -2.82
CA LEU A 32 1.80 13.41 -4.23
C LEU A 32 2.06 14.70 -5.02
N GLU A 33 1.75 15.85 -4.42
CA GLU A 33 1.88 17.16 -5.08
C GLU A 33 3.33 17.53 -5.45
N LYS A 34 4.30 16.81 -4.93
CA LYS A 34 5.74 17.03 -5.17
C LYS A 34 6.37 16.01 -6.10
N ILE A 35 5.55 15.18 -6.76
CA ILE A 35 6.06 14.04 -7.51
C ILE A 35 5.79 14.14 -8.99
N ASP A 36 6.86 13.91 -9.74
CA ASP A 36 6.83 13.53 -11.14
C ASP A 36 7.13 12.03 -11.26
N ILE A 37 6.59 11.39 -12.28
CA ILE A 37 6.81 9.98 -12.59
C ILE A 37 8.31 9.61 -12.67
N SER A 38 9.16 10.52 -13.15
CA SER A 38 10.60 10.32 -13.23
C SER A 38 11.25 10.03 -11.87
N ILE A 39 10.65 10.54 -10.79
CA ILE A 39 11.09 10.27 -9.42
C ILE A 39 10.79 8.81 -9.06
N LEU A 40 9.59 8.33 -9.41
CA LEU A 40 9.15 6.97 -9.09
C LEU A 40 9.96 5.89 -9.81
N LEU A 41 10.45 6.19 -11.01
CA LEU A 41 11.30 5.26 -11.78
C LEU A 41 12.60 4.90 -11.06
N LYS A 42 13.05 5.70 -10.10
CA LYS A 42 14.28 5.47 -9.32
C LYS A 42 14.11 4.43 -8.19
N TYR A 43 12.89 3.97 -7.95
CA TYR A 43 12.57 3.04 -6.88
C TYR A 43 12.21 1.67 -7.43
N ASP A 44 12.44 0.64 -6.63
CA ASP A 44 12.06 -0.74 -6.94
C ASP A 44 10.67 -1.06 -6.42
N ILE A 45 10.32 -0.44 -5.29
CA ILE A 45 9.06 -0.61 -4.58
C ILE A 45 8.39 0.74 -4.43
N ILE A 46 7.16 0.84 -4.91
CA ILE A 46 6.35 2.04 -4.84
C ILE A 46 5.09 1.73 -4.05
N ILE A 47 4.91 2.39 -2.93
CA ILE A 47 3.73 2.27 -2.07
C ILE A 47 2.95 3.57 -2.18
N TYR A 48 1.75 3.52 -2.70
CA TYR A 48 0.87 4.67 -2.81
C TYR A 48 -0.28 4.59 -1.82
N GLY A 49 -0.49 5.65 -1.05
CA GLY A 49 -1.60 5.79 -0.13
C GLY A 49 -2.51 6.95 -0.49
N GLY A 50 -3.80 6.68 -0.70
CA GLY A 50 -4.81 7.68 -0.98
C GLY A 50 -5.99 7.63 -0.01
N SER A 51 -6.51 8.81 0.36
CA SER A 51 -7.76 8.89 1.12
C SER A 51 -8.93 8.43 0.26
N LEU A 52 -9.83 7.65 0.85
CA LEU A 52 -11.05 7.23 0.19
C LEU A 52 -12.09 8.36 0.23
N HIS A 53 -12.67 8.67 -0.92
CA HIS A 53 -13.83 9.55 -1.04
C HIS A 53 -14.93 8.82 -1.80
N ALA A 54 -16.02 8.49 -1.11
CA ALA A 54 -16.99 7.48 -1.56
C ALA A 54 -16.27 6.16 -1.85
N VAL A 55 -16.17 5.74 -3.11
CA VAL A 55 -15.40 4.56 -3.52
C VAL A 55 -14.09 4.93 -4.25
N GLY A 56 -13.87 6.21 -4.53
CA GLY A 56 -12.70 6.70 -5.26
C GLY A 56 -11.49 6.95 -4.37
N ILE A 57 -10.31 6.57 -4.82
CA ILE A 57 -9.05 6.77 -4.13
C ILE A 57 -8.41 8.07 -4.62
N SER A 58 -8.23 9.03 -3.71
CA SER A 58 -7.66 10.34 -4.04
C SER A 58 -6.28 10.22 -4.68
N GLY A 59 -6.12 10.82 -5.86
CA GLY A 59 -4.84 10.93 -6.55
C GLY A 59 -4.33 9.65 -7.21
N VAL A 60 -5.06 8.55 -7.18
CA VAL A 60 -4.63 7.25 -7.70
C VAL A 60 -4.35 7.26 -9.22
N ASN A 61 -4.89 8.23 -9.95
CA ASN A 61 -4.70 8.34 -11.39
C ASN A 61 -3.24 8.49 -11.81
N ILE A 62 -2.39 9.07 -10.96
CA ILE A 62 -0.96 9.14 -11.26
C ILE A 62 -0.34 7.73 -11.38
N MET A 63 -0.80 6.81 -10.56
CA MET A 63 -0.37 5.42 -10.63
C MET A 63 -0.97 4.72 -11.84
N LYS A 64 -2.30 4.82 -12.02
CA LYS A 64 -3.03 4.18 -13.12
C LYS A 64 -2.49 4.58 -14.48
N ASN A 65 -2.32 5.87 -14.72
CA ASN A 65 -1.87 6.40 -16.00
C ASN A 65 -0.41 6.04 -16.33
N ASN A 66 0.35 5.57 -15.35
CA ASN A 66 1.76 5.26 -15.52
C ASN A 66 2.10 3.78 -15.24
N LEU A 67 1.13 2.89 -15.04
CA LEU A 67 1.37 1.47 -14.77
C LEU A 67 2.28 0.83 -15.83
N ASN A 68 2.09 1.17 -17.10
CA ASN A 68 2.94 0.65 -18.19
C ASN A 68 4.41 1.06 -18.05
N LYS A 69 4.67 2.27 -17.55
CA LYS A 69 6.04 2.75 -17.30
C LYS A 69 6.65 2.11 -16.05
N LEU A 70 5.80 1.66 -15.13
CA LEU A 70 6.17 1.09 -13.85
C LEU A 70 6.06 -0.45 -13.80
N LYS A 71 5.88 -1.11 -14.94
CA LYS A 71 5.65 -2.57 -15.03
C LYS A 71 6.71 -3.43 -14.36
N ASP A 72 7.95 -2.95 -14.30
CA ASP A 72 9.08 -3.65 -13.68
C ASP A 72 9.22 -3.33 -12.18
N LYS A 73 8.30 -2.52 -11.63
CA LYS A 73 8.27 -2.11 -10.23
C LYS A 73 7.25 -2.90 -9.44
N ASN A 74 7.49 -3.03 -8.14
CA ASN A 74 6.50 -3.58 -7.23
C ASN A 74 5.59 -2.45 -6.73
N ILE A 75 4.34 -2.50 -7.10
CA ILE A 75 3.36 -1.44 -6.80
C ILE A 75 2.39 -1.93 -5.75
N ILE A 76 2.31 -1.21 -4.65
CA ILE A 76 1.33 -1.40 -3.60
C ILE A 76 0.46 -0.16 -3.52
N ILE A 77 -0.85 -0.37 -3.49
CA ILE A 77 -1.82 0.69 -3.28
C ILE A 77 -2.54 0.43 -1.96
N PHE A 78 -2.60 1.41 -1.09
CA PHE A 78 -3.46 1.33 0.08
C PHE A 78 -4.41 2.52 0.15
N THR A 79 -5.55 2.30 0.74
CA THR A 79 -6.53 3.34 1.02
C THR A 79 -7.06 3.24 2.44
N ILE A 80 -7.52 4.37 2.96
CA ILE A 80 -8.10 4.47 4.28
C ILE A 80 -9.55 4.88 4.13
N GLY A 81 -10.46 4.03 4.62
CA GLY A 81 -11.90 4.29 4.59
C GLY A 81 -12.54 4.17 5.97
N ALA A 82 -13.76 4.71 6.12
CA ALA A 82 -14.52 4.66 7.38
C ALA A 82 -15.23 3.31 7.60
N SER A 83 -15.57 2.62 6.52
CA SER A 83 -16.30 1.35 6.57
C SER A 83 -15.43 0.20 7.12
N PRO A 84 -16.05 -0.83 7.72
CA PRO A 84 -15.32 -2.02 8.13
C PRO A 84 -14.58 -2.69 6.97
N SER A 85 -13.40 -3.24 7.24
CA SER A 85 -12.57 -3.95 6.25
C SER A 85 -13.14 -5.35 5.95
N LYS A 86 -14.35 -5.40 5.41
CA LYS A 86 -14.99 -6.63 4.94
C LYS A 86 -14.55 -6.89 3.50
N GLU A 87 -14.52 -8.15 3.09
CA GLU A 87 -14.16 -8.54 1.71
C GLU A 87 -15.02 -7.83 0.66
N SER A 88 -16.32 -7.68 0.91
CA SER A 88 -17.22 -6.95 0.02
C SER A 88 -16.83 -5.47 -0.14
N THR A 89 -16.45 -4.81 0.94
CA THR A 89 -15.98 -3.40 0.90
C THR A 89 -14.65 -3.28 0.16
N ILE A 90 -13.72 -4.19 0.44
CA ILE A 90 -12.40 -4.21 -0.21
C ILE A 90 -12.55 -4.42 -1.71
N SER A 91 -13.36 -5.39 -2.11
CA SER A 91 -13.63 -5.70 -3.53
C SER A 91 -14.31 -4.53 -4.24
N GLU A 92 -15.32 -3.92 -3.63
CA GLU A 92 -16.03 -2.77 -4.18
C GLU A 92 -15.08 -1.60 -4.47
N VAL A 93 -14.25 -1.24 -3.51
CA VAL A 93 -13.28 -0.14 -3.66
C VAL A 93 -12.22 -0.48 -4.71
N ARG A 94 -11.67 -1.69 -4.66
CA ARG A 94 -10.67 -2.14 -5.63
C ARG A 94 -11.24 -2.12 -7.06
N ASP A 95 -12.39 -2.74 -7.26
CA ASP A 95 -12.98 -2.91 -8.58
C ASP A 95 -13.53 -1.59 -9.16
N SER A 96 -13.89 -0.64 -8.30
CA SER A 96 -14.28 0.72 -8.71
C SER A 96 -13.09 1.58 -9.15
N ASN A 97 -11.88 1.27 -8.72
CA ASN A 97 -10.69 2.07 -9.03
C ASN A 97 -9.80 1.43 -10.09
N PHE A 98 -9.78 0.10 -10.20
CA PHE A 98 -8.85 -0.61 -11.06
C PHE A 98 -9.56 -1.63 -11.92
N SER A 99 -9.22 -1.66 -13.21
CA SER A 99 -9.63 -2.73 -14.12
C SER A 99 -8.97 -4.07 -13.73
N VAL A 100 -9.49 -5.17 -14.25
CA VAL A 100 -8.92 -6.51 -14.03
C VAL A 100 -7.45 -6.57 -14.43
N GLU A 101 -7.07 -5.92 -15.52
CA GLU A 101 -5.68 -5.89 -16.01
C GLU A 101 -4.78 -5.03 -15.11
N GLU A 102 -5.28 -3.89 -14.62
CA GLU A 102 -4.55 -3.05 -13.67
C GLU A 102 -4.32 -3.77 -12.33
N GLN A 103 -5.31 -4.53 -11.87
CA GLN A 103 -5.23 -5.32 -10.63
C GLN A 103 -4.11 -6.38 -10.67
N LYS A 104 -3.76 -6.91 -11.84
CA LYS A 104 -2.66 -7.86 -12.00
C LYS A 104 -1.28 -7.23 -11.74
N GLN A 105 -1.18 -5.93 -11.88
CA GLN A 105 0.08 -5.19 -11.74
C GLN A 105 0.28 -4.58 -10.35
N ILE A 106 -0.71 -4.63 -9.49
CA ILE A 106 -0.71 -3.99 -8.17
C ILE A 106 -1.06 -4.96 -7.06
N GLN A 107 -0.68 -4.60 -5.83
CA GLN A 107 -1.22 -5.17 -4.61
C GLN A 107 -2.08 -4.12 -3.92
N PHE A 108 -3.31 -4.48 -3.57
CA PHE A 108 -4.28 -3.55 -2.99
C PHE A 108 -4.57 -3.88 -1.54
N TYR A 109 -4.56 -2.86 -0.68
CA TYR A 109 -4.89 -2.95 0.74
C TYR A 109 -5.89 -1.87 1.14
N TYR A 110 -6.84 -2.27 1.96
CA TYR A 110 -7.82 -1.37 2.55
C TYR A 110 -7.63 -1.36 4.08
N PHE A 111 -7.46 -0.19 4.65
CA PHE A 111 -7.40 0.00 6.10
C PHE A 111 -8.58 0.85 6.58
N ARG A 112 -9.08 0.52 7.75
CA ARG A 112 -10.12 1.32 8.36
C ARG A 112 -9.52 2.53 9.07
N GLY A 113 -9.98 3.73 8.71
CA GLY A 113 -9.67 4.98 9.40
C GLY A 113 -10.48 5.15 10.68
N GLY A 114 -10.07 6.09 11.54
CA GLY A 114 -10.74 6.37 12.82
C GLY A 114 -10.41 5.38 13.93
N PHE A 115 -9.44 4.51 13.75
CA PHE A 115 -8.92 3.65 14.82
C PHE A 115 -8.07 4.45 15.80
N ASP A 116 -8.21 4.10 17.07
CA ASP A 116 -7.30 4.59 18.09
C ASP A 116 -5.90 4.02 17.84
N PHE A 117 -5.02 4.89 17.39
CA PHE A 117 -3.64 4.58 17.06
C PHE A 117 -2.82 4.06 18.25
N ASN A 118 -3.35 4.17 19.46
CA ASN A 118 -2.73 3.66 20.67
C ASN A 118 -2.99 2.16 20.91
N LYS A 119 -3.80 1.49 20.06
CA LYS A 119 -4.02 0.05 20.17
C LYS A 119 -2.96 -0.72 19.39
N LEU A 120 -1.99 -1.25 20.10
CA LEU A 120 -0.86 -2.04 19.60
C LEU A 120 -1.19 -3.11 18.54
N ASN A 121 -2.37 -3.71 18.61
CA ASN A 121 -2.76 -4.81 17.72
C ASN A 121 -2.94 -4.37 16.25
N PHE A 122 -3.23 -3.11 16.01
CA PHE A 122 -3.48 -2.62 14.65
C PHE A 122 -2.17 -2.27 13.93
N THR A 123 -1.23 -1.66 14.63
CA THR A 123 0.13 -1.42 14.12
C THR A 123 0.82 -2.72 13.74
N ASN A 124 0.63 -3.77 14.56
CA ASN A 124 1.16 -5.11 14.30
C ASN A 124 0.56 -5.73 13.02
N LYS A 125 -0.73 -5.53 12.73
CA LYS A 125 -1.34 -6.05 11.50
C LYS A 125 -0.75 -5.41 10.24
N ILE A 126 -0.51 -4.11 10.24
CA ILE A 126 0.13 -3.41 9.12
C ILE A 126 1.58 -3.89 8.97
N LEU A 127 2.31 -3.92 10.07
CA LEU A 127 3.69 -4.42 10.10
C LEU A 127 3.78 -5.85 9.56
N MET A 128 2.92 -6.74 10.02
CA MET A 128 2.87 -8.13 9.56
C MET A 128 2.51 -8.23 8.07
N THR A 129 1.58 -7.43 7.58
CA THR A 129 1.21 -7.40 6.17
C THR A 129 2.38 -6.95 5.29
N LEU A 130 3.10 -5.92 5.71
CA LEU A 130 4.27 -5.40 5.00
C LEU A 130 5.47 -6.35 5.09
N MET A 131 5.71 -6.97 6.24
CA MET A 131 6.74 -8.01 6.41
C MET A 131 6.47 -9.22 5.51
N LYS A 132 5.21 -9.66 5.47
CA LYS A 132 4.73 -10.72 4.59
C LYS A 132 5.06 -10.43 3.14
N TRP A 133 4.83 -9.20 2.71
CA TRP A 133 5.10 -8.77 1.36
C TRP A 133 6.60 -8.68 1.07
N LYS A 134 7.39 -8.12 1.99
CA LYS A 134 8.86 -8.07 1.91
C LYS A 134 9.47 -9.47 1.79
N ILE A 135 8.91 -10.45 2.51
CA ILE A 135 9.33 -11.86 2.44
C ILE A 135 8.97 -12.48 1.08
N LYS A 136 7.81 -12.14 0.51
CA LYS A 136 7.41 -12.62 -0.83
C LYS A 136 8.34 -12.17 -1.95
N LEU A 137 8.94 -11.00 -1.82
CA LEU A 137 9.87 -10.44 -2.81
C LEU A 137 11.27 -11.03 -2.75
N LYS A 138 11.65 -11.67 -1.66
CA LYS A 138 12.94 -12.34 -1.56
C LYS A 138 13.00 -13.55 -2.50
N ARG A 139 13.99 -13.55 -3.37
CA ARG A 139 14.23 -14.62 -4.35
C ARG A 139 14.55 -15.96 -3.69
N HIS A 140 15.20 -15.92 -2.51
CA HIS A 140 15.49 -17.07 -1.65
C HIS A 140 14.98 -16.79 -0.23
N LYS A 141 14.03 -17.58 0.22
CA LYS A 141 13.49 -17.51 1.58
C LYS A 141 14.24 -18.48 2.47
N THR A 142 14.64 -17.99 3.65
CA THR A 142 15.14 -18.88 4.70
C THR A 142 14.03 -19.83 5.20
N PRO A 143 14.36 -20.97 5.85
CA PRO A 143 13.36 -21.85 6.45
C PRO A 143 12.42 -21.15 7.41
N ASP A 144 12.94 -20.21 8.21
CA ASP A 144 12.17 -19.44 9.17
C ASP A 144 11.20 -18.46 8.49
N GLU A 145 11.62 -17.84 7.40
CA GLU A 145 10.78 -16.94 6.58
C GLU A 145 9.67 -17.73 5.86
N LYS A 146 9.92 -18.98 5.46
CA LYS A 146 8.89 -19.87 4.91
C LYS A 146 7.87 -20.27 5.95
N GLY A 147 8.31 -20.59 7.17
CA GLY A 147 7.44 -20.88 8.31
C GLY A 147 6.56 -19.70 8.67
N MET A 148 7.14 -18.50 8.74
CA MET A 148 6.43 -17.26 9.04
C MET A 148 5.41 -16.91 7.96
N CYS A 149 5.75 -17.10 6.67
CA CYS A 149 4.80 -16.97 5.58
C CYS A 149 3.61 -17.92 5.74
N SER A 150 3.85 -19.19 6.05
CA SER A 150 2.80 -20.19 6.27
C SER A 150 1.88 -19.83 7.44
N TYR A 151 2.41 -19.27 8.51
CA TYR A 151 1.65 -18.85 9.69
C TYR A 151 0.79 -17.62 9.45
N LEU A 152 1.28 -16.68 8.65
CA LEU A 152 0.59 -15.42 8.35
C LEU A 152 -0.51 -15.57 7.27
N PHE A 153 -0.59 -16.72 6.60
CA PHE A 153 -1.53 -17.00 5.51
C PHE A 153 -2.69 -17.91 5.88
N LYS A 154 -2.82 -18.30 7.15
CA LYS A 154 -4.00 -19.03 7.64
C LYS A 154 -5.15 -18.10 8.00
#